data_9fab2cfc0acaf9ca9dc69c1a3be0e0cb
#
_entry.id   9fab2cfc0acaf9ca9dc69c1a3be0e0cb
#
_cell.length_a   1.000
_cell.length_b   1.000
_cell.length_c   1.000
_cell.angle_alpha   90.00
_cell.angle_beta   90.00
_cell.angle_gamma   90.00
#
_symmetry.space_group_name_H-M   'P 1'
#
loop_
_entity.id
_entity.type
_entity.pdbx_description
1 polymer ?
#
loop_
_entity_poly.entity_id
_entity_poly.type
_entity_poly.pdbx_seq_one_letter_code
_entity_poly.pdbx_strand_id
1 'polypeptide(L)'
;MRSFNIKPLSKEWALRLKDKIDHLGKPLGALGYLEELAVQLGQIQETLTPSLRYPHNIIFCADHGIVEEGISKSPKEVTWQVVYNMLSGGAGVCYLARQHGVALRIVDVGVDYDFTDAPHLINKKIRYGTRSYLCQAAVTEDELKQAIEVGVGEVDAAIKSGCNIISFGEMGITNTAASSLWMSLLADFPLEECVGRGSGLDDEGIRHKLDVLTRARNRFLLLFPTNYTAEDVLLHFGSYEMLAAVGGMLHAAECRLPIIIDGFIMTACLLAASRLNPHVLEYAVYGHQGDEAGHAKLLRYMNAKPLLHLGLRLGEGSGAVCAYPIVQSAALMLSEMASFTTSGVTDYVADDRDGSK
;
A
#
# COMPACT_ATOMS: atom_id res chain seq x y z
N MET A 1 19.08 -8.26 -3.69
CA MET A 1 17.90 -7.71 -4.44
C MET A 1 18.31 -6.68 -5.49
N ARG A 2 17.40 -6.34 -6.45
CA ARG A 2 17.52 -5.19 -7.36
C ARG A 2 17.64 -3.89 -6.55
N SER A 3 18.42 -2.94 -7.01
CA SER A 3 18.44 -1.57 -6.49
C SER A 3 17.43 -0.70 -7.24
N PHE A 4 16.76 0.19 -6.52
CA PHE A 4 15.78 1.12 -7.08
C PHE A 4 16.31 2.56 -6.97
N ASN A 5 16.29 3.30 -8.07
CA ASN A 5 16.77 4.68 -8.12
C ASN A 5 15.59 5.66 -7.92
N ILE A 6 15.07 5.73 -6.70
CA ILE A 6 13.98 6.63 -6.36
C ILE A 6 14.56 8.02 -6.05
N LYS A 7 14.11 9.03 -6.78
CA LYS A 7 14.55 10.42 -6.56
C LYS A 7 13.70 11.08 -5.47
N PRO A 8 14.32 11.86 -4.56
CA PRO A 8 13.54 12.68 -3.63
C PRO A 8 12.71 13.71 -4.39
N LEU A 9 11.58 14.13 -3.81
CA LEU A 9 10.74 15.16 -4.40
C LEU A 9 11.42 16.53 -4.34
N SER A 10 11.29 17.31 -5.42
CA SER A 10 11.93 18.61 -5.56
C SER A 10 11.28 19.68 -4.67
N LYS A 11 12.08 20.35 -3.83
CA LYS A 11 11.63 21.50 -3.03
C LYS A 11 11.26 22.71 -3.90
N GLU A 12 11.90 22.87 -5.05
CA GLU A 12 11.56 23.94 -6.00
C GLU A 12 10.12 23.77 -6.52
N TRP A 13 9.75 22.56 -6.91
CA TRP A 13 8.37 22.27 -7.32
C TRP A 13 7.38 22.53 -6.19
N ALA A 14 7.71 22.19 -4.94
CA ALA A 14 6.84 22.48 -3.80
C ALA A 14 6.56 23.98 -3.67
N LEU A 15 7.58 24.83 -3.77
CA LEU A 15 7.41 26.29 -3.68
C LEU A 15 6.54 26.83 -4.81
N ARG A 16 6.79 26.42 -6.05
CA ARG A 16 6.01 26.84 -7.22
C ARG A 16 4.53 26.40 -7.14
N LEU A 17 4.27 25.19 -6.64
CA LEU A 17 2.93 24.66 -6.45
C LEU A 17 2.20 25.39 -5.34
N LYS A 18 2.87 25.66 -4.22
CA LYS A 18 2.30 26.43 -3.13
C LYS A 18 1.95 27.84 -3.58
N ASP A 19 2.84 28.53 -4.27
CA ASP A 19 2.57 29.84 -4.85
C ASP A 19 1.32 29.82 -5.74
N LYS A 20 1.19 28.84 -6.63
CA LYS A 20 -0.01 28.67 -7.46
C LYS A 20 -1.27 28.46 -6.63
N ILE A 21 -1.23 27.60 -5.59
CA ILE A 21 -2.37 27.33 -4.71
C ILE A 21 -2.80 28.56 -3.94
N ASP A 22 -1.86 29.36 -3.46
CA ASP A 22 -2.11 30.57 -2.70
C ASP A 22 -2.73 31.69 -3.57
N HIS A 23 -2.62 31.61 -4.90
CA HIS A 23 -3.27 32.53 -5.86
C HIS A 23 -4.63 32.04 -6.39
N LEU A 24 -5.08 30.84 -6.01
CA LEU A 24 -6.45 30.41 -6.34
C LEU A 24 -7.49 31.26 -5.59
N GLY A 25 -8.66 31.49 -6.20
CA GLY A 25 -9.72 32.36 -5.68
C GLY A 25 -10.38 31.85 -4.39
N LYS A 26 -9.60 31.69 -3.30
CA LYS A 26 -10.00 31.16 -2.00
C LYS A 26 -9.14 31.75 -0.86
N PRO A 27 -9.61 31.70 0.42
CA PRO A 27 -8.73 32.02 1.55
C PRO A 27 -7.51 31.10 1.59
N LEU A 28 -6.38 31.61 2.12
CA LEU A 28 -5.16 30.80 2.29
C LEU A 28 -5.44 29.58 3.17
N GLY A 29 -4.98 28.41 2.73
CA GLY A 29 -5.13 27.14 3.45
C GLY A 29 -6.58 26.61 3.57
N ALA A 30 -7.56 27.22 2.90
CA ALA A 30 -8.99 26.90 3.08
C ALA A 30 -9.39 25.47 2.67
N LEU A 31 -8.63 24.82 1.81
CA LEU A 31 -8.87 23.44 1.38
C LEU A 31 -8.02 22.42 2.18
N GLY A 32 -7.25 22.88 3.18
CA GLY A 32 -6.55 22.03 4.14
C GLY A 32 -5.70 20.95 3.48
N TYR A 33 -5.93 19.69 3.83
CA TYR A 33 -5.10 18.58 3.37
C TYR A 33 -5.15 18.34 1.84
N LEU A 34 -6.22 18.78 1.15
CA LEU A 34 -6.26 18.72 -0.32
C LEU A 34 -5.15 19.57 -0.95
N GLU A 35 -4.75 20.69 -0.32
CA GLU A 35 -3.65 21.53 -0.80
C GLU A 35 -2.30 20.83 -0.65
N GLU A 36 -2.07 20.15 0.49
CA GLU A 36 -0.86 19.36 0.71
C GLU A 36 -0.76 18.21 -0.33
N LEU A 37 -1.87 17.52 -0.60
CA LEU A 37 -1.94 16.47 -1.62
C LEU A 37 -1.67 17.01 -3.03
N ALA A 38 -2.25 18.18 -3.36
CA ALA A 38 -2.02 18.81 -4.66
C ALA A 38 -0.54 19.16 -4.87
N VAL A 39 0.13 19.66 -3.82
CA VAL A 39 1.58 19.91 -3.83
C VAL A 39 2.33 18.59 -4.06
N GLN A 40 2.02 17.55 -3.30
CA GLN A 40 2.68 16.24 -3.44
C GLN A 40 2.51 15.67 -4.86
N LEU A 41 1.29 15.67 -5.41
CA LEU A 41 1.01 15.18 -6.76
C LEU A 41 1.76 15.99 -7.82
N GLY A 42 1.77 17.32 -7.69
CA GLY A 42 2.52 18.19 -8.59
C GLY A 42 4.03 18.00 -8.51
N GLN A 43 4.59 17.76 -7.31
CA GLN A 43 6.00 17.41 -7.12
C GLN A 43 6.34 16.06 -7.75
N ILE A 44 5.49 15.04 -7.55
CA ILE A 44 5.68 13.71 -8.13
C ILE A 44 5.71 13.79 -9.66
N GLN A 45 4.79 14.54 -10.28
CA GLN A 45 4.69 14.67 -11.74
C GLN A 45 5.52 15.82 -12.33
N GLU A 46 6.19 16.63 -11.50
CA GLU A 46 6.97 17.81 -11.88
C GLU A 46 6.17 18.77 -12.79
N THR A 47 4.94 19.08 -12.38
CA THR A 47 4.02 19.94 -13.12
C THR A 47 3.14 20.79 -12.21
N LEU A 48 2.73 21.97 -12.68
CA LEU A 48 1.74 22.82 -12.01
C LEU A 48 0.29 22.38 -12.28
N THR A 49 0.07 21.40 -13.16
CA THR A 49 -1.25 20.88 -13.53
C THR A 49 -1.24 19.35 -13.50
N PRO A 50 -1.07 18.73 -12.32
CA PRO A 50 -1.08 17.29 -12.22
C PRO A 50 -2.41 16.71 -12.70
N SER A 51 -2.35 15.56 -13.32
CA SER A 51 -3.52 14.83 -13.79
C SER A 51 -3.44 13.36 -13.42
N LEU A 52 -4.58 12.76 -13.10
CA LEU A 52 -4.68 11.34 -12.77
C LEU A 52 -5.46 10.62 -13.86
N ARG A 53 -4.82 9.64 -14.47
CA ARG A 53 -5.34 8.93 -15.64
C ARG A 53 -5.19 7.43 -15.46
N TYR A 54 -6.21 6.69 -15.91
CA TYR A 54 -6.22 5.23 -15.92
C TYR A 54 -5.74 4.63 -14.59
N PRO A 55 -6.39 4.98 -13.45
CA PRO A 55 -5.99 4.47 -12.15
C PRO A 55 -6.06 2.95 -12.12
N HIS A 56 -5.06 2.30 -11.54
CA HIS A 56 -5.00 0.85 -11.38
C HIS A 56 -4.90 0.46 -9.91
N ASN A 57 -5.59 -0.61 -9.53
CA ASN A 57 -5.35 -1.35 -8.30
C ASN A 57 -4.84 -2.75 -8.66
N ILE A 58 -3.61 -3.06 -8.28
CA ILE A 58 -2.98 -4.37 -8.53
C ILE A 58 -3.12 -5.21 -7.27
N ILE A 59 -3.84 -6.32 -7.37
CA ILE A 59 -4.13 -7.23 -6.26
C ILE A 59 -3.26 -8.48 -6.45
N PHE A 60 -2.29 -8.66 -5.57
CA PHE A 60 -1.48 -9.86 -5.53
C PHE A 60 -2.11 -10.90 -4.62
N CYS A 61 -2.07 -12.17 -5.02
CA CYS A 61 -2.72 -13.27 -4.30
C CYS A 61 -1.72 -14.39 -4.02
N ALA A 62 -1.63 -14.84 -2.75
CA ALA A 62 -0.81 -15.98 -2.37
C ALA A 62 -1.30 -16.62 -1.08
N ASP A 63 -0.96 -17.88 -0.86
CA ASP A 63 -1.16 -18.61 0.39
C ASP A 63 0.08 -18.65 1.26
N HIS A 64 -0.14 -18.78 2.56
CA HIS A 64 0.89 -18.79 3.59
C HIS A 64 0.96 -20.14 4.31
N GLY A 65 2.13 -20.77 4.37
CA GLY A 65 2.30 -22.04 5.07
C GLY A 65 2.03 -21.99 6.57
N ILE A 66 2.05 -20.81 7.18
CA ILE A 66 1.73 -20.62 8.60
C ILE A 66 0.24 -20.86 8.91
N VAL A 67 -0.63 -20.93 7.91
CA VAL A 67 -2.07 -21.23 8.09
C VAL A 67 -2.30 -22.57 8.78
N GLU A 68 -1.40 -23.51 8.58
CA GLU A 68 -1.44 -24.85 9.22
C GLU A 68 -1.36 -24.80 10.76
N GLU A 69 -0.88 -23.68 11.33
CA GLU A 69 -0.84 -23.46 12.78
C GLU A 69 -2.17 -23.00 13.38
N GLY A 70 -3.24 -22.92 12.59
CA GLY A 70 -4.60 -22.58 13.07
C GLY A 70 -4.74 -21.14 13.58
N ILE A 71 -3.98 -20.19 13.05
CA ILE A 71 -3.95 -18.79 13.47
C ILE A 71 -4.94 -17.88 12.73
N SER A 72 -5.88 -18.46 12.02
CA SER A 72 -6.95 -17.74 11.30
C SER A 72 -8.29 -18.44 11.51
N LYS A 73 -9.35 -17.65 11.59
CA LYS A 73 -10.73 -18.17 11.58
C LYS A 73 -11.16 -18.66 10.20
N SER A 74 -10.64 -18.02 9.15
CA SER A 74 -10.91 -18.42 7.77
C SER A 74 -10.00 -19.56 7.38
N PRO A 75 -10.53 -20.64 6.78
CA PRO A 75 -9.72 -21.72 6.24
C PRO A 75 -8.98 -21.26 4.98
N LYS A 76 -7.94 -21.99 4.60
CA LYS A 76 -7.04 -21.68 3.48
C LYS A 76 -7.76 -21.50 2.14
N GLU A 77 -8.77 -22.34 1.91
CA GLU A 77 -9.54 -22.35 0.67
C GLU A 77 -10.21 -21.01 0.35
N VAL A 78 -10.42 -20.17 1.36
CA VAL A 78 -11.00 -18.83 1.18
C VAL A 78 -10.13 -17.98 0.24
N THR A 79 -8.81 -18.17 0.21
CA THR A 79 -7.92 -17.44 -0.70
C THR A 79 -8.35 -17.62 -2.15
N TRP A 80 -8.38 -18.85 -2.67
CA TRP A 80 -8.74 -19.09 -4.08
C TRP A 80 -10.23 -18.79 -4.37
N GLN A 81 -11.12 -18.96 -3.39
CA GLN A 81 -12.54 -18.63 -3.53
C GLN A 81 -12.74 -17.11 -3.73
N VAL A 82 -12.03 -16.30 -2.97
CA VAL A 82 -12.08 -14.84 -3.11
C VAL A 82 -11.43 -14.40 -4.43
N VAL A 83 -10.38 -15.07 -4.90
CA VAL A 83 -9.82 -14.80 -6.24
C VAL A 83 -10.88 -15.01 -7.33
N TYR A 84 -11.61 -16.13 -7.32
CA TYR A 84 -12.72 -16.33 -8.27
C TYR A 84 -13.84 -15.30 -8.11
N ASN A 85 -14.16 -14.91 -6.87
CA ASN A 85 -15.16 -13.87 -6.61
C ASN A 85 -14.71 -12.51 -7.17
N MET A 86 -13.42 -12.15 -7.06
CA MET A 86 -12.86 -10.96 -7.70
C MET A 86 -12.93 -11.03 -9.22
N LEU A 87 -12.57 -12.17 -9.81
CA LEU A 87 -12.61 -12.38 -11.27
C LEU A 87 -14.03 -12.28 -11.83
N SER A 88 -15.03 -12.73 -11.06
CA SER A 88 -16.45 -12.60 -11.42
C SER A 88 -17.04 -11.21 -11.14
N GLY A 89 -16.25 -10.31 -10.54
CA GLY A 89 -16.68 -8.94 -10.22
C GLY A 89 -17.55 -8.80 -8.96
N GLY A 90 -17.60 -9.87 -8.12
CA GLY A 90 -18.46 -9.92 -6.93
C GLY A 90 -17.80 -9.46 -5.63
N ALA A 91 -16.48 -9.33 -5.58
CA ALA A 91 -15.75 -8.90 -4.38
C ALA A 91 -15.97 -7.42 -4.04
N GLY A 92 -15.66 -7.05 -2.79
CA GLY A 92 -15.86 -5.70 -2.30
C GLY A 92 -15.11 -4.64 -3.11
N VAL A 93 -13.86 -4.88 -3.45
CA VAL A 93 -13.08 -3.98 -4.30
C VAL A 93 -13.67 -3.80 -5.70
N CYS A 94 -14.37 -4.80 -6.23
CA CYS A 94 -14.86 -4.78 -7.62
C CYS A 94 -15.95 -3.73 -7.85
N TYR A 95 -16.93 -3.60 -6.92
CA TYR A 95 -17.96 -2.58 -7.09
C TYR A 95 -17.40 -1.16 -6.89
N LEU A 96 -16.47 -1.00 -5.95
CA LEU A 96 -15.78 0.27 -5.70
C LEU A 96 -14.95 0.69 -6.92
N ALA A 97 -14.21 -0.25 -7.49
CA ALA A 97 -13.40 -0.02 -8.68
C ALA A 97 -14.27 0.39 -9.90
N ARG A 98 -15.40 -0.29 -10.12
CA ARG A 98 -16.36 0.09 -11.17
C ARG A 98 -16.93 1.50 -10.94
N GLN A 99 -17.29 1.83 -9.69
CA GLN A 99 -17.83 3.15 -9.34
C GLN A 99 -16.84 4.27 -9.66
N HIS A 100 -15.56 4.05 -9.42
CA HIS A 100 -14.53 5.09 -9.53
C HIS A 100 -13.67 4.99 -10.80
N GLY A 101 -13.97 4.06 -11.71
CA GLY A 101 -13.21 3.89 -12.94
C GLY A 101 -11.78 3.39 -12.72
N VAL A 102 -11.54 2.64 -11.63
CA VAL A 102 -10.24 2.04 -11.31
C VAL A 102 -10.15 0.67 -11.98
N ALA A 103 -9.11 0.45 -12.76
CA ALA A 103 -8.86 -0.86 -13.37
C ALA A 103 -8.27 -1.83 -12.33
N LEU A 104 -8.78 -3.05 -12.29
CA LEU A 104 -8.26 -4.11 -11.43
C LEU A 104 -7.33 -5.05 -12.21
N ARG A 105 -6.20 -5.39 -11.61
CA ARG A 105 -5.27 -6.43 -12.08
C ARG A 105 -5.14 -7.46 -10.97
N ILE A 106 -5.66 -8.66 -11.18
CA ILE A 106 -5.64 -9.75 -10.19
C ILE A 106 -4.52 -10.70 -10.60
N VAL A 107 -3.52 -10.86 -9.72
CA VAL A 107 -2.25 -11.54 -10.02
C VAL A 107 -2.04 -12.68 -9.03
N ASP A 108 -2.08 -13.91 -9.51
CA ASP A 108 -1.68 -15.07 -8.73
C ASP A 108 -0.14 -15.17 -8.70
N VAL A 109 0.42 -14.96 -7.52
CA VAL A 109 1.87 -15.07 -7.28
C VAL A 109 2.23 -16.26 -6.40
N GLY A 110 1.22 -16.95 -5.85
CA GLY A 110 1.51 -18.09 -4.97
C GLY A 110 0.30 -18.70 -4.28
N VAL A 111 -0.87 -18.66 -4.87
CA VAL A 111 -2.05 -19.35 -4.33
C VAL A 111 -1.85 -20.87 -4.47
N ASP A 112 -2.16 -21.61 -3.41
CA ASP A 112 -2.04 -23.08 -3.38
C ASP A 112 -3.30 -23.71 -4.02
N TYR A 113 -3.52 -23.40 -5.27
CA TYR A 113 -4.65 -23.88 -6.07
C TYR A 113 -4.34 -23.76 -7.56
N ASP A 114 -4.78 -24.72 -8.37
CA ASP A 114 -4.69 -24.67 -9.83
C ASP A 114 -5.97 -24.06 -10.41
N PHE A 115 -5.83 -22.79 -10.84
CA PHE A 115 -6.95 -22.08 -11.46
C PHE A 115 -7.23 -22.61 -12.86
N THR A 116 -8.47 -23.13 -13.05
CA THR A 116 -9.04 -23.48 -14.35
C THR A 116 -10.11 -22.45 -14.70
N ASP A 117 -10.35 -22.19 -15.97
CA ASP A 117 -11.36 -21.22 -16.44
C ASP A 117 -11.27 -19.81 -15.79
N ALA A 118 -10.04 -19.32 -15.66
CA ALA A 118 -9.74 -18.01 -15.07
C ALA A 118 -9.03 -17.08 -16.08
N PRO A 119 -9.68 -16.73 -17.22
CA PRO A 119 -9.01 -16.06 -18.35
C PRO A 119 -8.48 -14.65 -17.99
N HIS A 120 -9.02 -14.01 -16.96
CA HIS A 120 -8.61 -12.67 -16.51
C HIS A 120 -7.61 -12.70 -15.34
N LEU A 121 -7.24 -13.89 -14.85
CA LEU A 121 -6.21 -14.04 -13.83
C LEU A 121 -4.84 -13.94 -14.48
N ILE A 122 -4.01 -13.04 -13.94
CA ILE A 122 -2.62 -12.93 -14.36
C ILE A 122 -1.82 -13.97 -13.58
N ASN A 123 -1.40 -15.04 -14.24
CA ASN A 123 -0.63 -16.11 -13.60
C ASN A 123 0.87 -15.75 -13.58
N LYS A 124 1.37 -15.50 -12.37
CA LYS A 124 2.78 -15.25 -12.03
C LYS A 124 3.23 -16.15 -10.88
N LYS A 125 2.54 -17.27 -10.68
CA LYS A 125 2.78 -18.20 -9.58
C LYS A 125 4.24 -18.62 -9.49
N ILE A 126 4.86 -18.33 -8.32
CA ILE A 126 6.23 -18.69 -7.99
C ILE A 126 6.25 -20.10 -7.37
N ARG A 127 5.30 -20.33 -6.46
CA ARG A 127 5.14 -21.60 -5.75
C ARG A 127 3.70 -21.71 -5.23
N TYR A 128 3.25 -22.90 -4.87
CA TYR A 128 1.97 -23.16 -4.19
C TYR A 128 2.11 -22.87 -2.69
N GLY A 129 1.84 -21.61 -2.27
CA GLY A 129 2.00 -21.11 -0.92
C GLY A 129 3.45 -20.99 -0.45
N THR A 130 3.69 -20.22 0.61
CA THR A 130 4.99 -20.13 1.27
C THR A 130 5.24 -21.34 2.18
N ARG A 131 6.46 -21.46 2.72
CA ARG A 131 6.77 -22.36 3.84
C ARG A 131 6.25 -21.76 5.15
N SER A 132 6.02 -22.61 6.18
CA SER A 132 5.73 -22.11 7.52
C SER A 132 7.01 -21.52 8.13
N TYR A 133 6.97 -20.22 8.41
CA TYR A 133 8.08 -19.51 9.05
C TYR A 133 8.26 -19.87 10.54
N LEU A 134 7.38 -20.71 11.09
CA LEU A 134 7.61 -21.29 12.40
C LEU A 134 8.80 -22.30 12.38
N CYS A 135 8.99 -22.98 11.25
CA CYS A 135 10.01 -24.02 11.11
C CYS A 135 11.24 -23.58 10.32
N GLN A 136 11.05 -22.74 9.29
CA GLN A 136 12.12 -22.32 8.37
C GLN A 136 11.81 -20.93 7.79
N ALA A 137 12.67 -20.38 6.92
CA ALA A 137 12.34 -19.16 6.18
C ALA A 137 11.13 -19.40 5.26
N ALA A 138 10.24 -18.42 5.17
CA ALA A 138 9.01 -18.50 4.37
C ALA A 138 9.30 -18.66 2.87
N VAL A 139 10.32 -17.95 2.39
CA VAL A 139 10.75 -17.96 0.99
C VAL A 139 12.26 -18.13 0.87
N THR A 140 12.76 -18.53 -0.29
CA THR A 140 14.18 -18.52 -0.62
C THR A 140 14.59 -17.15 -1.19
N GLU A 141 15.91 -16.89 -1.27
CA GLU A 141 16.42 -15.66 -1.89
C GLU A 141 15.97 -15.51 -3.35
N ASP A 142 15.90 -16.61 -4.10
CA ASP A 142 15.47 -16.58 -5.50
C ASP A 142 13.96 -16.33 -5.61
N GLU A 143 13.16 -16.94 -4.72
CA GLU A 143 11.71 -16.67 -4.65
C GLU A 143 11.43 -15.21 -4.24
N LEU A 144 12.20 -14.66 -3.29
CA LEU A 144 12.14 -13.24 -2.92
C LEU A 144 12.39 -12.33 -4.14
N LYS A 145 13.48 -12.58 -4.87
CA LYS A 145 13.83 -11.83 -6.08
C LYS A 145 12.74 -11.92 -7.13
N GLN A 146 12.22 -13.14 -7.39
CA GLN A 146 11.13 -13.35 -8.34
C GLN A 146 9.86 -12.58 -7.95
N ALA A 147 9.46 -12.60 -6.68
CA ALA A 147 8.28 -11.87 -6.21
C ALA A 147 8.43 -10.35 -6.40
N ILE A 148 9.57 -9.78 -6.04
CA ILE A 148 9.89 -8.37 -6.29
C ILE A 148 9.79 -8.04 -7.79
N GLU A 149 10.36 -8.86 -8.69
CA GLU A 149 10.31 -8.64 -10.13
C GLU A 149 8.90 -8.81 -10.72
N VAL A 150 8.04 -9.65 -10.13
CA VAL A 150 6.62 -9.69 -10.51
C VAL A 150 5.95 -8.35 -10.22
N GLY A 151 6.18 -7.78 -9.05
CA GLY A 151 5.65 -6.45 -8.70
C GLY A 151 6.10 -5.37 -9.68
N VAL A 152 7.39 -5.36 -10.04
CA VAL A 152 7.96 -4.46 -11.05
C VAL A 152 7.26 -4.63 -12.40
N GLY A 153 7.14 -5.87 -12.87
CA GLY A 153 6.53 -6.16 -14.19
C GLY A 153 5.05 -5.77 -14.27
N GLU A 154 4.30 -5.88 -13.18
CA GLU A 154 2.89 -5.48 -13.14
C GLU A 154 2.71 -3.96 -13.15
N VAL A 155 3.63 -3.21 -12.50
CA VAL A 155 3.68 -1.74 -12.61
C VAL A 155 4.01 -1.30 -14.03
N ASP A 156 5.01 -1.92 -14.68
CA ASP A 156 5.33 -1.66 -16.08
C ASP A 156 4.13 -1.92 -17.02
N ALA A 157 3.39 -2.99 -16.76
CA ALA A 157 2.19 -3.31 -17.54
C ALA A 157 1.08 -2.25 -17.34
N ALA A 158 0.90 -1.75 -16.11
CA ALA A 158 -0.04 -0.66 -15.84
C ALA A 158 0.39 0.64 -16.52
N ILE A 159 1.67 1.01 -16.46
CA ILE A 159 2.23 2.20 -17.14
C ILE A 159 2.01 2.09 -18.67
N LYS A 160 2.27 0.94 -19.26
CA LYS A 160 2.03 0.70 -20.70
C LYS A 160 0.57 0.89 -21.11
N SER A 161 -0.38 0.69 -20.20
CA SER A 161 -1.81 1.00 -20.45
C SER A 161 -2.18 2.47 -20.19
N GLY A 162 -1.22 3.33 -19.86
CA GLY A 162 -1.40 4.77 -19.64
C GLY A 162 -1.64 5.17 -18.18
N CYS A 163 -1.53 4.22 -17.24
CA CYS A 163 -1.67 4.45 -15.81
C CYS A 163 -0.60 5.45 -15.31
N ASN A 164 -1.04 6.44 -14.54
CA ASN A 164 -0.12 7.37 -13.86
C ASN A 164 -0.45 7.58 -12.37
N ILE A 165 -1.29 6.73 -11.80
CA ILE A 165 -1.56 6.60 -10.36
C ILE A 165 -1.93 5.16 -10.04
N ILE A 166 -1.39 4.61 -8.97
CA ILE A 166 -1.51 3.19 -8.66
C ILE A 166 -1.86 2.96 -7.20
N SER A 167 -2.54 1.87 -6.92
CA SER A 167 -2.70 1.30 -5.58
C SER A 167 -2.40 -0.20 -5.64
N PHE A 168 -2.15 -0.78 -4.47
CA PHE A 168 -1.94 -2.21 -4.32
C PHE A 168 -2.94 -2.77 -3.34
N GLY A 169 -3.43 -3.95 -3.66
CA GLY A 169 -4.23 -4.80 -2.81
C GLY A 169 -3.58 -6.17 -2.63
N GLU A 170 -4.16 -6.96 -1.79
CA GLU A 170 -3.66 -8.30 -1.50
C GLU A 170 -4.81 -9.27 -1.23
N MET A 171 -4.54 -10.56 -1.39
CA MET A 171 -5.39 -11.65 -0.94
C MET A 171 -4.52 -12.81 -0.50
N GLY A 172 -4.58 -13.12 0.80
CA GLY A 172 -3.87 -14.26 1.36
C GLY A 172 -4.30 -14.51 2.82
N ILE A 173 -4.91 -15.65 3.07
CA ILE A 173 -5.30 -15.99 4.45
C ILE A 173 -4.05 -16.08 5.33
N THR A 174 -4.08 -15.41 6.49
CA THR A 174 -3.00 -15.25 7.47
C THR A 174 -1.96 -14.16 7.20
N ASN A 175 -2.05 -13.38 6.13
CA ASN A 175 -1.07 -12.34 5.82
C ASN A 175 -0.97 -11.22 6.88
N THR A 176 -2.03 -10.96 7.67
CA THR A 176 -1.95 -10.06 8.83
C THR A 176 -0.94 -10.55 9.89
N ALA A 177 -0.64 -11.84 9.93
CA ALA A 177 0.38 -12.40 10.83
C ALA A 177 1.80 -11.99 10.37
N ALA A 178 2.10 -12.13 9.08
CA ALA A 178 3.35 -11.64 8.49
C ALA A 178 3.50 -10.12 8.66
N SER A 179 2.44 -9.36 8.42
CA SER A 179 2.42 -7.89 8.61
C SER A 179 2.72 -7.48 10.05
N SER A 180 2.19 -8.23 11.04
CA SER A 180 2.48 -8.01 12.46
C SER A 180 3.95 -8.24 12.80
N LEU A 181 4.55 -9.29 12.23
CA LEU A 181 5.99 -9.57 12.39
C LEU A 181 6.86 -8.50 11.71
N TRP A 182 6.48 -8.06 10.51
CA TRP A 182 7.18 -6.95 9.83
C TRP A 182 7.11 -5.66 10.64
N MET A 183 5.92 -5.28 11.15
CA MET A 183 5.79 -4.13 12.03
C MET A 183 6.66 -4.25 13.28
N SER A 184 6.63 -5.41 13.96
CA SER A 184 7.43 -5.65 15.17
C SER A 184 8.94 -5.56 14.90
N LEU A 185 9.43 -6.18 13.83
CA LEU A 185 10.88 -6.28 13.56
C LEU A 185 11.45 -5.07 12.83
N LEU A 186 10.67 -4.42 11.94
CA LEU A 186 11.16 -3.28 11.16
C LEU A 186 10.92 -1.91 11.81
N ALA A 187 10.01 -1.84 12.78
CA ALA A 187 9.66 -0.60 13.49
C ALA A 187 9.80 -0.71 15.01
N ASP A 188 10.36 -1.84 15.50
CA ASP A 188 10.67 -2.11 16.91
C ASP A 188 9.45 -1.99 17.86
N PHE A 189 8.29 -2.47 17.41
CA PHE A 189 7.11 -2.55 18.26
C PHE A 189 7.06 -3.88 19.03
N PRO A 190 6.58 -3.88 20.30
CA PRO A 190 6.18 -5.11 20.97
C PRO A 190 5.20 -5.90 20.10
N LEU A 191 5.41 -7.22 19.94
CA LEU A 191 4.60 -8.03 19.01
C LEU A 191 3.12 -8.05 19.41
N GLU A 192 2.82 -8.04 20.70
CA GLU A 192 1.47 -7.95 21.25
C GLU A 192 0.71 -6.68 20.85
N GLU A 193 1.42 -5.62 20.48
CA GLU A 193 0.82 -4.38 19.98
C GLU A 193 0.55 -4.40 18.47
N CYS A 194 1.13 -5.37 17.76
CA CYS A 194 1.02 -5.53 16.32
C CYS A 194 -0.06 -6.55 15.92
N VAL A 195 -0.31 -7.55 16.78
CA VAL A 195 -1.21 -8.68 16.49
C VAL A 195 -2.67 -8.28 16.68
N GLY A 196 -3.47 -8.46 15.62
CA GLY A 196 -4.91 -8.20 15.60
C GLY A 196 -5.74 -9.46 15.33
N ARG A 197 -7.08 -9.27 15.33
CA ARG A 197 -8.08 -10.32 15.13
C ARG A 197 -8.10 -10.90 13.72
N GLY A 198 -7.47 -10.23 12.76
CA GLY A 198 -7.53 -10.65 11.35
C GLY A 198 -8.96 -10.86 10.89
N SER A 199 -9.29 -12.02 10.34
CA SER A 199 -10.64 -12.38 9.86
C SER A 199 -11.71 -12.59 10.99
N GLY A 200 -11.39 -12.20 12.24
CA GLY A 200 -12.36 -12.22 13.34
C GLY A 200 -12.11 -13.30 14.39
N LEU A 201 -10.86 -13.54 14.76
CA LEU A 201 -10.49 -14.39 15.90
C LEU A 201 -11.11 -13.87 17.20
N ASP A 202 -11.52 -14.79 18.06
CA ASP A 202 -11.87 -14.51 19.44
C ASP A 202 -10.62 -14.32 20.32
N ASP A 203 -10.79 -14.09 21.61
CA ASP A 203 -9.68 -13.81 22.52
C ASP A 203 -8.75 -15.02 22.72
N GLU A 204 -9.25 -16.25 22.58
CA GLU A 204 -8.43 -17.46 22.63
C GLU A 204 -7.60 -17.59 21.33
N GLY A 205 -8.22 -17.37 20.19
CA GLY A 205 -7.53 -17.38 18.90
C GLY A 205 -6.45 -16.31 18.79
N ILE A 206 -6.67 -15.09 19.37
CA ILE A 206 -5.63 -14.05 19.43
C ILE A 206 -4.46 -14.51 20.29
N ARG A 207 -4.70 -15.09 21.47
CA ARG A 207 -3.63 -15.60 22.35
C ARG A 207 -2.84 -16.70 21.67
N HIS A 208 -3.51 -17.64 20.99
CA HIS A 208 -2.85 -18.67 20.21
C HIS A 208 -2.02 -18.07 19.08
N LYS A 209 -2.57 -17.15 18.29
CA LYS A 209 -1.84 -16.44 17.23
C LYS A 209 -0.60 -15.74 17.78
N LEU A 210 -0.73 -15.03 18.91
CA LEU A 210 0.41 -14.34 19.53
C LEU A 210 1.48 -15.34 19.99
N ASP A 211 1.12 -16.48 20.57
CA ASP A 211 2.08 -17.54 20.95
C ASP A 211 2.86 -18.05 19.74
N VAL A 212 2.16 -18.43 18.67
CA VAL A 212 2.78 -18.93 17.44
C VAL A 212 3.75 -17.88 16.85
N LEU A 213 3.32 -16.62 16.75
CA LEU A 213 4.16 -15.55 16.22
C LEU A 213 5.34 -15.21 17.12
N THR A 214 5.17 -15.29 18.45
CA THR A 214 6.26 -15.11 19.41
C THR A 214 7.32 -16.20 19.24
N ARG A 215 6.94 -17.45 19.07
CA ARG A 215 7.86 -18.57 18.80
C ARG A 215 8.62 -18.36 17.49
N ALA A 216 7.92 -17.96 16.43
CA ALA A 216 8.52 -17.67 15.14
C ALA A 216 9.53 -16.50 15.22
N ARG A 217 9.14 -15.38 15.88
CA ARG A 217 10.01 -14.24 16.11
C ARG A 217 11.25 -14.59 16.94
N ASN A 218 11.08 -15.33 18.03
CA ASN A 218 12.18 -15.73 18.89
C ASN A 218 13.17 -16.65 18.14
N ARG A 219 12.65 -17.58 17.33
CA ARG A 219 13.49 -18.40 16.46
C ARG A 219 14.33 -17.54 15.51
N PHE A 220 13.72 -16.54 14.87
CA PHE A 220 14.42 -15.60 13.98
C PHE A 220 15.54 -14.86 14.75
N LEU A 221 15.24 -14.31 15.92
CA LEU A 221 16.22 -13.57 16.73
C LEU A 221 17.38 -14.45 17.22
N LEU A 222 17.17 -15.75 17.39
CA LEU A 222 18.25 -16.70 17.68
C LEU A 222 19.17 -16.95 16.48
N LEU A 223 18.64 -16.85 15.24
CA LEU A 223 19.44 -16.94 14.02
C LEU A 223 20.22 -15.64 13.75
N PHE A 224 19.71 -14.52 14.21
CA PHE A 224 20.29 -13.18 14.04
C PHE A 224 20.48 -12.50 15.41
N PRO A 225 21.41 -12.96 16.24
CA PRO A 225 21.52 -12.53 17.64
C PRO A 225 22.04 -11.10 17.81
N THR A 226 22.68 -10.52 16.81
CA THR A 226 23.28 -9.18 16.91
C THR A 226 22.63 -8.16 15.98
N ASN A 227 22.45 -8.50 14.72
CA ASN A 227 21.89 -7.61 13.71
C ASN A 227 21.16 -8.42 12.63
N TYR A 228 20.12 -7.84 12.07
CA TYR A 228 19.44 -8.33 10.86
C TYR A 228 19.08 -7.16 9.96
N THR A 229 18.94 -7.43 8.69
CA THR A 229 18.54 -6.46 7.67
C THR A 229 17.04 -6.57 7.38
N ALA A 230 16.50 -5.58 6.67
CA ALA A 230 15.12 -5.68 6.16
C ALA A 230 14.97 -6.90 5.24
N GLU A 231 15.97 -7.22 4.41
CA GLU A 231 15.96 -8.40 3.54
C GLU A 231 15.84 -9.70 4.33
N ASP A 232 16.51 -9.82 5.49
CA ASP A 232 16.40 -11.00 6.36
C ASP A 232 14.98 -11.17 6.89
N VAL A 233 14.32 -10.07 7.27
CA VAL A 233 12.91 -10.08 7.72
C VAL A 233 11.98 -10.48 6.57
N LEU A 234 12.18 -9.92 5.38
CA LEU A 234 11.42 -10.25 4.18
C LEU A 234 11.58 -11.72 3.78
N LEU A 235 12.78 -12.25 3.85
CA LEU A 235 13.08 -13.65 3.55
C LEU A 235 12.38 -14.61 4.54
N HIS A 236 12.45 -14.31 5.84
CA HIS A 236 11.94 -15.20 6.88
C HIS A 236 10.41 -15.15 7.02
N PHE A 237 9.80 -13.97 6.88
CA PHE A 237 8.39 -13.74 7.16
C PHE A 237 7.62 -13.18 5.96
N GLY A 238 8.25 -13.14 4.78
CA GLY A 238 7.60 -12.70 3.57
C GLY A 238 6.57 -13.68 3.03
N SER A 239 5.69 -13.15 2.19
CA SER A 239 4.87 -13.96 1.31
C SER A 239 4.85 -13.32 -0.07
N TYR A 240 4.51 -14.10 -1.07
CA TYR A 240 4.73 -13.68 -2.45
C TYR A 240 3.92 -12.43 -2.81
N GLU A 241 2.68 -12.31 -2.32
CA GLU A 241 1.84 -11.14 -2.57
C GLU A 241 2.36 -9.87 -1.88
N MET A 242 2.85 -9.98 -0.65
CA MET A 242 3.42 -8.85 0.08
C MET A 242 4.77 -8.42 -0.53
N LEU A 243 5.61 -9.37 -0.91
CA LEU A 243 6.90 -9.13 -1.57
C LEU A 243 6.70 -8.50 -2.96
N ALA A 244 5.72 -8.97 -3.73
CA ALA A 244 5.35 -8.36 -5.01
C ALA A 244 4.85 -6.92 -4.82
N ALA A 245 4.04 -6.66 -3.79
CA ALA A 245 3.61 -5.30 -3.45
C ALA A 245 4.80 -4.39 -3.08
N VAL A 246 5.78 -4.88 -2.31
CA VAL A 246 7.01 -4.14 -1.99
C VAL A 246 7.78 -3.78 -3.27
N GLY A 247 7.98 -4.74 -4.17
CA GLY A 247 8.63 -4.51 -5.46
C GLY A 247 7.87 -3.51 -6.33
N GLY A 248 6.54 -3.64 -6.38
CA GLY A 248 5.66 -2.73 -7.08
C GLY A 248 5.70 -1.30 -6.53
N MET A 249 5.67 -1.11 -5.20
CA MET A 249 5.76 0.21 -4.57
C MET A 249 7.08 0.91 -4.87
N LEU A 250 8.20 0.18 -4.74
CA LEU A 250 9.53 0.72 -5.05
C LEU A 250 9.64 1.15 -6.52
N HIS A 251 9.15 0.32 -7.44
CA HIS A 251 9.20 0.63 -8.88
C HIS A 251 8.22 1.73 -9.29
N ALA A 252 7.03 1.77 -8.71
CA ALA A 252 6.09 2.86 -8.93
C ALA A 252 6.70 4.22 -8.54
N ALA A 253 7.38 4.29 -7.38
CA ALA A 253 8.10 5.49 -6.95
C ALA A 253 9.29 5.83 -7.88
N GLU A 254 10.07 4.82 -8.31
CA GLU A 254 11.14 4.99 -9.31
C GLU A 254 10.62 5.57 -10.62
N CYS A 255 9.42 5.15 -11.04
CA CYS A 255 8.70 5.65 -12.22
C CYS A 255 7.88 6.93 -11.95
N ARG A 256 7.99 7.53 -10.77
CA ARG A 256 7.30 8.76 -10.37
C ARG A 256 5.77 8.67 -10.44
N LEU A 257 5.20 7.54 -10.00
CA LEU A 257 3.76 7.38 -9.83
C LEU A 257 3.36 7.65 -8.38
N PRO A 258 2.29 8.43 -8.12
CA PRO A 258 1.63 8.46 -6.81
C PRO A 258 1.09 7.07 -6.47
N ILE A 259 1.27 6.66 -5.22
CA ILE A 259 0.87 5.34 -4.71
C ILE A 259 -0.17 5.55 -3.62
N ILE A 260 -1.41 5.10 -3.81
CA ILE A 260 -2.41 5.12 -2.74
C ILE A 260 -2.26 3.85 -1.91
N ILE A 261 -1.95 4.02 -0.63
CA ILE A 261 -1.74 2.94 0.32
C ILE A 261 -3.08 2.51 0.92
N ASP A 262 -3.36 1.23 0.86
CA ASP A 262 -4.56 0.63 1.44
C ASP A 262 -4.46 0.52 2.98
N GLY A 263 -4.82 -0.61 3.55
CA GLY A 263 -4.90 -0.88 4.97
C GLY A 263 -3.57 -1.30 5.61
N PHE A 264 -3.69 -2.03 6.73
CA PHE A 264 -2.57 -2.44 7.58
C PHE A 264 -1.50 -3.22 6.82
N ILE A 265 -1.89 -4.20 6.00
CA ILE A 265 -0.96 -5.06 5.26
C ILE A 265 -0.14 -4.23 4.27
N MET A 266 -0.79 -3.38 3.47
CA MET A 266 -0.09 -2.53 2.50
C MET A 266 0.74 -1.44 3.19
N THR A 267 0.35 -0.96 4.38
CA THR A 267 1.18 -0.07 5.19
C THR A 267 2.43 -0.79 5.73
N ALA A 268 2.32 -2.06 6.11
CA ALA A 268 3.48 -2.89 6.47
C ALA A 268 4.40 -3.15 5.26
N CYS A 269 3.83 -3.35 4.06
CA CYS A 269 4.60 -3.43 2.82
C CYS A 269 5.35 -2.13 2.52
N LEU A 270 4.71 -0.97 2.71
CA LEU A 270 5.37 0.33 2.54
C LEU A 270 6.46 0.56 3.59
N LEU A 271 6.26 0.14 4.85
CA LEU A 271 7.31 0.15 5.87
C LEU A 271 8.52 -0.66 5.40
N ALA A 272 8.32 -1.87 4.91
CA ALA A 272 9.39 -2.72 4.39
C ALA A 272 10.09 -2.07 3.17
N ALA A 273 9.33 -1.55 2.22
CA ALA A 273 9.86 -0.80 1.08
C ALA A 273 10.71 0.40 1.53
N SER A 274 10.28 1.14 2.56
CA SER A 274 11.01 2.29 3.10
C SER A 274 12.35 1.92 3.75
N ARG A 275 12.48 0.70 4.25
CA ARG A 275 13.76 0.18 4.78
C ARG A 275 14.74 -0.18 3.67
N LEU A 276 14.26 -0.46 2.47
CA LEU A 276 15.07 -0.70 1.28
C LEU A 276 15.41 0.62 0.57
N ASN A 277 14.46 1.56 0.47
CA ASN A 277 14.69 2.89 -0.06
C ASN A 277 13.70 3.89 0.59
N PRO A 278 14.18 4.80 1.47
CA PRO A 278 13.31 5.69 2.25
C PRO A 278 12.52 6.70 1.39
N HIS A 279 13.01 7.03 0.20
CA HIS A 279 12.32 7.98 -0.68
C HIS A 279 10.98 7.47 -1.21
N VAL A 280 10.66 6.18 -1.12
CA VAL A 280 9.34 5.65 -1.49
C VAL A 280 8.21 6.30 -0.69
N LEU A 281 8.47 6.74 0.55
CA LEU A 281 7.48 7.40 1.41
C LEU A 281 6.98 8.72 0.82
N GLU A 282 7.81 9.42 0.06
CA GLU A 282 7.46 10.70 -0.56
C GLU A 282 6.39 10.53 -1.67
N TYR A 283 6.25 9.32 -2.21
CA TYR A 283 5.29 8.96 -3.26
C TYR A 283 3.99 8.36 -2.72
N ALA A 284 3.91 8.12 -1.41
CA ALA A 284 2.78 7.46 -0.76
C ALA A 284 1.70 8.45 -0.33
N VAL A 285 0.44 8.15 -0.67
CA VAL A 285 -0.77 8.78 -0.16
C VAL A 285 -1.53 7.74 0.66
N TYR A 286 -1.72 7.98 1.94
CA TYR A 286 -2.38 7.01 2.82
C TYR A 286 -3.91 7.08 2.64
N GLY A 287 -4.49 6.06 2.02
CA GLY A 287 -5.90 6.05 1.63
C GLY A 287 -6.84 6.02 2.82
N HIS A 288 -6.58 5.17 3.79
CA HIS A 288 -7.44 5.10 4.98
C HIS A 288 -6.71 4.56 6.21
N GLN A 289 -7.28 4.82 7.38
CA GLN A 289 -7.00 4.06 8.59
C GLN A 289 -8.00 2.92 8.70
N GLY A 290 -7.52 1.68 8.58
CA GLY A 290 -8.33 0.49 8.81
C GLY A 290 -8.48 0.17 10.30
N ASP A 291 -9.39 -0.76 10.62
CA ASP A 291 -9.73 -1.19 11.99
C ASP A 291 -8.83 -2.33 12.52
N GLU A 292 -7.70 -2.61 11.89
CA GLU A 292 -6.70 -3.56 12.39
C GLU A 292 -5.89 -2.96 13.55
N ALA A 293 -5.66 -3.74 14.63
CA ALA A 293 -5.12 -3.26 15.91
C ALA A 293 -3.78 -2.50 15.77
N GLY A 294 -2.87 -2.97 14.92
CA GLY A 294 -1.56 -2.35 14.69
C GLY A 294 -1.59 -1.12 13.79
N HIS A 295 -2.64 -0.96 12.96
CA HIS A 295 -2.62 0.00 11.85
C HIS A 295 -2.48 1.46 12.30
N ALA A 296 -3.29 1.91 13.25
CA ALA A 296 -3.20 3.29 13.77
C ALA A 296 -1.83 3.61 14.40
N LYS A 297 -1.18 2.62 15.04
CA LYS A 297 0.15 2.76 15.61
C LYS A 297 1.21 2.88 14.51
N LEU A 298 1.12 2.02 13.50
CA LEU A 298 2.03 2.02 12.35
C LEU A 298 1.93 3.32 11.56
N LEU A 299 0.71 3.82 11.30
CA LEU A 299 0.49 5.11 10.65
C LEU A 299 1.15 6.26 11.44
N ARG A 300 0.97 6.31 12.76
CA ARG A 300 1.63 7.32 13.60
C ARG A 300 3.15 7.21 13.54
N TYR A 301 3.70 6.00 13.61
CA TYR A 301 5.14 5.78 13.49
C TYR A 301 5.70 6.30 12.16
N MET A 302 4.97 6.09 11.07
CA MET A 302 5.34 6.56 9.74
C MET A 302 4.99 8.05 9.49
N ASN A 303 4.49 8.76 10.51
CA ASN A 303 4.03 10.15 10.39
C ASN A 303 2.97 10.35 9.29
N ALA A 304 2.10 9.37 9.11
CA ALA A 304 1.11 9.30 8.04
C ALA A 304 -0.18 10.05 8.39
N LYS A 305 -0.78 10.68 7.37
CA LYS A 305 -2.09 11.31 7.45
C LYS A 305 -3.08 10.54 6.57
N PRO A 306 -3.86 9.59 7.11
CA PRO A 306 -4.85 8.85 6.32
C PRO A 306 -6.02 9.74 5.91
N LEU A 307 -6.52 9.54 4.67
CA LEU A 307 -7.63 10.33 4.11
C LEU A 307 -8.97 9.94 4.71
N LEU A 308 -9.20 8.66 4.95
CA LEU A 308 -10.48 8.11 5.39
C LEU A 308 -10.36 7.35 6.71
N HIS A 309 -11.43 7.42 7.51
CA HIS A 309 -11.63 6.67 8.75
C HIS A 309 -13.02 6.03 8.71
N LEU A 310 -13.17 4.93 7.96
CA LEU A 310 -14.45 4.25 7.74
C LEU A 310 -14.59 2.94 8.52
N GLY A 311 -13.59 2.57 9.34
CA GLY A 311 -13.57 1.29 10.05
C GLY A 311 -13.43 0.07 9.12
N LEU A 312 -12.86 0.24 7.91
CA LEU A 312 -12.67 -0.85 6.96
C LEU A 312 -11.60 -1.84 7.46
N ARG A 313 -11.83 -3.12 7.21
CA ARG A 313 -10.90 -4.22 7.51
C ARG A 313 -11.01 -5.37 6.49
N LEU A 314 -11.29 -5.02 5.23
CA LEU A 314 -11.51 -6.01 4.17
C LEU A 314 -10.21 -6.43 3.47
N GLY A 315 -9.30 -5.47 3.17
CA GLY A 315 -8.17 -5.67 2.27
C GLY A 315 -8.54 -5.44 0.80
N GLU A 316 -7.94 -6.18 -0.11
CA GLU A 316 -8.16 -6.15 -1.57
C GLU A 316 -7.77 -4.80 -2.23
N GLY A 317 -7.20 -3.84 -1.50
CA GLY A 317 -6.99 -2.46 -1.95
C GLY A 317 -8.26 -1.59 -1.86
N SER A 318 -9.29 -2.07 -1.14
CA SER A 318 -10.61 -1.43 -1.11
C SER A 318 -10.59 -0.03 -0.51
N GLY A 319 -9.82 0.22 0.54
CA GLY A 319 -9.68 1.53 1.16
C GLY A 319 -8.93 2.53 0.28
N ALA A 320 -7.92 2.06 -0.47
CA ALA A 320 -7.23 2.87 -1.45
C ALA A 320 -8.15 3.28 -2.60
N VAL A 321 -8.97 2.36 -3.11
CA VAL A 321 -9.96 2.65 -4.15
C VAL A 321 -11.02 3.63 -3.66
N CYS A 322 -11.49 3.49 -2.40
CA CYS A 322 -12.41 4.45 -1.77
C CYS A 322 -11.80 5.86 -1.67
N ALA A 323 -10.49 5.98 -1.42
CA ALA A 323 -9.80 7.26 -1.27
C ALA A 323 -9.48 7.95 -2.61
N TYR A 324 -9.45 7.20 -3.72
CA TYR A 324 -9.07 7.72 -5.03
C TYR A 324 -9.80 9.01 -5.45
N PRO A 325 -11.13 9.17 -5.29
CA PRO A 325 -11.82 10.39 -5.69
C PRO A 325 -11.34 11.65 -4.95
N ILE A 326 -10.87 11.50 -3.70
CA ILE A 326 -10.33 12.61 -2.92
C ILE A 326 -8.96 13.01 -3.49
N VAL A 327 -8.11 12.03 -3.82
CA VAL A 327 -6.82 12.28 -4.47
C VAL A 327 -7.01 12.93 -5.83
N GLN A 328 -8.01 12.50 -6.59
CA GLN A 328 -8.39 13.09 -7.87
C GLN A 328 -8.84 14.56 -7.70
N SER A 329 -9.64 14.87 -6.68
CA SER A 329 -10.08 16.23 -6.37
C SER A 329 -8.89 17.16 -6.08
N ALA A 330 -7.85 16.67 -5.39
CA ALA A 330 -6.65 17.44 -5.13
C ALA A 330 -5.88 17.77 -6.44
N ALA A 331 -5.81 16.85 -7.39
CA ALA A 331 -5.20 17.12 -8.69
C ALA A 331 -6.02 18.14 -9.52
N LEU A 332 -7.35 17.97 -9.57
CA LEU A 332 -8.25 18.83 -10.32
C LEU A 332 -8.28 20.26 -9.79
N MET A 333 -8.09 20.48 -8.50
CA MET A 333 -7.98 21.80 -7.89
C MET A 333 -6.96 22.69 -8.63
N LEU A 334 -5.81 22.14 -8.99
CA LEU A 334 -4.74 22.89 -9.68
C LEU A 334 -5.02 23.19 -11.17
N SER A 335 -5.92 22.42 -11.80
CA SER A 335 -6.25 22.57 -13.22
C SER A 335 -7.57 23.27 -13.49
N GLU A 336 -8.54 23.19 -12.57
CA GLU A 336 -9.92 23.62 -12.83
C GLU A 336 -10.35 24.81 -11.95
N MET A 337 -9.72 25.01 -10.78
CA MET A 337 -10.10 26.12 -9.92
C MET A 337 -9.58 27.45 -10.46
N ALA A 338 -10.43 28.45 -10.57
CA ALA A 338 -10.08 29.79 -11.02
C ALA A 338 -9.18 30.52 -9.99
N SER A 339 -8.24 31.33 -10.48
CA SER A 339 -7.47 32.25 -9.65
C SER A 339 -8.25 33.52 -9.33
N PHE A 340 -7.77 34.33 -8.38
CA PHE A 340 -8.33 35.68 -8.15
C PHE A 340 -8.35 36.51 -9.43
N THR A 341 -7.31 36.43 -10.24
CA THR A 341 -7.21 37.17 -11.50
C THR A 341 -8.23 36.73 -12.56
N THR A 342 -8.61 35.45 -12.56
CA THR A 342 -9.53 34.90 -13.58
C THR A 342 -11.00 34.81 -13.13
N SER A 343 -11.25 34.78 -11.81
CA SER A 343 -12.59 34.65 -11.25
C SER A 343 -13.38 35.96 -11.15
N GLY A 344 -12.71 37.09 -11.19
CA GLY A 344 -13.31 38.39 -10.87
C GLY A 344 -13.59 38.62 -9.38
N VAL A 345 -13.17 37.69 -8.52
CA VAL A 345 -13.25 37.84 -7.06
C VAL A 345 -12.14 38.79 -6.59
N THR A 346 -12.48 39.74 -5.71
CA THR A 346 -11.51 40.66 -5.12
C THR A 346 -10.45 39.87 -4.34
N ASP A 347 -9.19 40.12 -4.62
CA ASP A 347 -8.06 39.49 -3.93
C ASP A 347 -7.82 40.18 -2.57
N TYR A 348 -8.52 39.69 -1.55
CA TYR A 348 -8.46 40.24 -0.19
C TYR A 348 -7.37 39.58 0.68
N VAL A 349 -6.62 38.66 0.12
CA VAL A 349 -5.51 37.95 0.80
C VAL A 349 -4.14 38.31 0.21
N ALA A 350 -4.06 39.32 -0.67
CA ALA A 350 -2.81 39.72 -1.32
C ALA A 350 -1.72 40.08 -0.28
N ASP A 351 -2.08 40.93 0.70
CA ASP A 351 -1.15 41.37 1.75
C ASP A 351 -0.65 40.23 2.64
N ASP A 352 -1.49 39.20 2.87
CA ASP A 352 -1.13 38.05 3.69
C ASP A 352 -0.13 37.10 2.97
N ARG A 353 -0.16 37.05 1.60
CA ARG A 353 0.82 36.30 0.80
C ARG A 353 2.20 36.97 0.81
N ASP A 354 2.22 38.30 0.75
CA ASP A 354 3.47 39.07 0.65
C ASP A 354 4.19 39.24 2.00
N GLY A 355 3.64 38.70 3.09
CA GLY A 355 4.24 38.74 4.41
C GLY A 355 4.28 40.15 5.04
N SER A 356 3.33 41.02 4.63
CA SER A 356 3.27 42.43 5.07
C SER A 356 2.57 42.64 6.41
N LYS A 357 2.44 41.58 7.23
CA LYS A 357 1.95 41.67 8.63
C LYS A 357 2.83 40.97 9.61
#